data_ad7165aad2a6fa70fe30ac0c8835688d
#
_entry.id   ad7165aad2a6fa70fe30ac0c8835688d
#
_cell.length_a   1.000
_cell.length_b   1.000
_cell.length_c   1.000
_cell.angle_alpha   90.00
_cell.angle_beta   90.00
_cell.angle_gamma   90.00
#
_symmetry.space_group_name_H-M   'P 1'
#
loop_
_entity.id
_entity.type
_entity.pdbx_description
1 polymer ?
#
loop_
_entity_poly.entity_id
_entity_poly.type
_entity_poly.pdbx_seq_one_letter_code
_entity_poly.pdbx_strand_id
1 'polypeptide(L)'
;MELMPSFSANLGFLWPNSSLAEAILAAHRSGFDAVECHFPYDEPVEEVCQALEATGLPMLGLNTIRGPLNAGLAALPGQVSDARQAIDQAFEYGAQIGSRNVHVMAGAISGQEATSTYLDNLRYASDVAEKHNMSVLIEPLNPFDMPGYFLRDTLHACELLEALSLCNVKLMFDIYHVGRTEGRVIDRFNSCLPLIGHVQFASVPDRGPPGHGEIDFHSIFNAIDQSGWCQPLGAEYKISGSTEDTLGWMRPYMQNERQ
;
A
#
# COMPACT_ATOMS: atom_id res chain seq x y z
N MET A 1 -5.31 -23.41 -15.96
CA MET A 1 -6.30 -22.65 -15.18
C MET A 1 -5.73 -21.26 -15.13
N GLU A 2 -6.33 -20.31 -15.84
CA GLU A 2 -5.87 -18.91 -15.75
C GLU A 2 -6.08 -18.47 -14.31
N LEU A 3 -4.99 -18.06 -13.66
CA LEU A 3 -5.05 -17.42 -12.35
C LEU A 3 -5.73 -16.08 -12.57
N MET A 4 -6.84 -15.85 -11.91
CA MET A 4 -7.53 -14.55 -11.94
C MET A 4 -6.90 -13.67 -10.86
N PRO A 5 -6.62 -12.38 -11.15
CA PRO A 5 -6.11 -11.48 -10.13
C PRO A 5 -7.11 -11.37 -8.97
N SER A 6 -6.60 -11.37 -7.74
CA SER A 6 -7.37 -11.08 -6.54
C SER A 6 -7.15 -9.61 -6.12
N PHE A 7 -8.10 -9.04 -5.40
CA PHE A 7 -8.09 -7.61 -5.10
C PHE A 7 -8.25 -7.31 -3.60
N SER A 8 -7.50 -6.31 -3.14
CA SER A 8 -7.62 -5.71 -1.82
C SER A 8 -8.32 -4.36 -1.90
N ALA A 9 -9.24 -4.08 -0.98
CA ALA A 9 -9.83 -2.75 -0.86
C ALA A 9 -8.95 -1.86 0.03
N ASN A 10 -8.51 -0.71 -0.48
CA ASN A 10 -7.85 0.30 0.36
C ASN A 10 -8.90 1.16 1.07
N LEU A 11 -9.10 0.88 2.36
CA LEU A 11 -10.11 1.52 3.20
C LEU A 11 -9.73 2.96 3.63
N GLY A 12 -8.57 3.44 3.21
CA GLY A 12 -8.21 4.85 3.30
C GLY A 12 -8.87 5.72 2.22
N PHE A 13 -9.37 5.10 1.13
CA PHE A 13 -10.07 5.75 0.03
C PHE A 13 -11.49 5.24 -0.18
N LEU A 14 -11.70 3.94 -0.06
CA LEU A 14 -13.00 3.31 -0.25
C LEU A 14 -13.80 3.33 1.05
N TRP A 15 -15.09 3.60 0.96
CA TRP A 15 -15.99 3.82 2.11
C TRP A 15 -15.48 4.86 3.13
N PRO A 16 -15.09 6.08 2.71
CA PRO A 16 -14.37 7.05 3.55
C PRO A 16 -15.19 7.61 4.72
N ASN A 17 -16.51 7.37 4.74
CA ASN A 17 -17.42 7.87 5.78
C ASN A 17 -17.87 6.77 6.76
N SER A 18 -17.33 5.56 6.63
CA SER A 18 -17.60 4.41 7.51
C SER A 18 -16.48 4.26 8.55
N SER A 19 -16.77 3.65 9.70
CA SER A 19 -15.72 3.13 10.58
C SER A 19 -14.92 2.04 9.85
N LEU A 20 -13.70 1.76 10.28
CA LEU A 20 -12.88 0.73 9.65
C LEU A 20 -13.58 -0.65 9.67
N ALA A 21 -14.24 -1.00 10.78
CA ALA A 21 -14.99 -2.25 10.90
C ALA A 21 -16.15 -2.33 9.89
N GLU A 22 -16.94 -1.25 9.72
CA GLU A 22 -18.02 -1.18 8.72
C GLU A 22 -17.49 -1.28 7.29
N ALA A 23 -16.35 -0.63 7.00
CA ALA A 23 -15.71 -0.66 5.69
C ALA A 23 -15.18 -2.07 5.35
N ILE A 24 -14.62 -2.82 6.32
CA ILE A 24 -14.23 -4.23 6.16
C ILE A 24 -15.44 -5.09 5.76
N LEU A 25 -16.56 -4.93 6.47
CA LEU A 25 -17.80 -5.66 6.14
C LEU A 25 -18.35 -5.28 4.75
N ALA A 26 -18.23 -4.00 4.35
CA ALA A 26 -18.64 -3.54 3.03
C ALA A 26 -17.73 -4.10 1.92
N ALA A 27 -16.42 -4.13 2.12
CA ALA A 27 -15.45 -4.73 1.21
C ALA A 27 -15.76 -6.22 0.96
N HIS A 28 -16.04 -6.97 2.02
CA HIS A 28 -16.44 -8.38 1.91
C HIS A 28 -17.71 -8.55 1.07
N ARG A 29 -18.76 -7.78 1.36
CA ARG A 29 -20.02 -7.82 0.59
C ARG A 29 -19.83 -7.46 -0.88
N SER A 30 -18.82 -6.65 -1.17
CA SER A 30 -18.49 -6.20 -2.54
C SER A 30 -17.56 -7.17 -3.29
N GLY A 31 -17.14 -8.28 -2.64
CA GLY A 31 -16.35 -9.34 -3.28
C GLY A 31 -14.85 -9.12 -3.33
N PHE A 32 -14.30 -8.24 -2.48
CA PHE A 32 -12.85 -8.13 -2.31
C PHE A 32 -12.28 -9.35 -1.57
N ASP A 33 -11.04 -9.69 -1.90
CA ASP A 33 -10.31 -10.85 -1.34
C ASP A 33 -9.46 -10.48 -0.12
N ALA A 34 -9.21 -9.19 0.09
CA ALA A 34 -8.41 -8.64 1.17
C ALA A 34 -8.78 -7.18 1.44
N VAL A 35 -8.25 -6.63 2.51
CA VAL A 35 -8.34 -5.19 2.84
C VAL A 35 -6.97 -4.64 3.26
N GLU A 36 -6.83 -3.33 3.13
CA GLU A 36 -5.71 -2.55 3.65
C GLU A 36 -6.24 -1.19 4.12
N CYS A 37 -5.53 -0.52 5.01
CA CYS A 37 -5.97 0.76 5.54
C CYS A 37 -4.79 1.73 5.68
N HIS A 38 -5.07 3.01 5.97
CA HIS A 38 -3.99 3.99 6.12
C HIS A 38 -3.60 4.20 7.59
N PHE A 39 -4.44 4.85 8.38
CA PHE A 39 -4.10 5.36 9.72
C PHE A 39 -5.17 4.93 10.73
N PRO A 40 -5.22 3.66 11.14
CA PRO A 40 -6.33 3.13 11.92
C PRO A 40 -6.22 3.37 13.44
N TYR A 41 -5.33 4.24 13.90
CA TYR A 41 -4.93 4.34 15.30
C TYR A 41 -6.02 4.82 16.26
N ASP A 42 -7.06 5.47 15.76
CA ASP A 42 -8.22 5.91 16.51
C ASP A 42 -9.38 4.87 16.49
N GLU A 43 -9.22 3.78 15.71
CA GLU A 43 -10.23 2.71 15.59
C GLU A 43 -10.05 1.68 16.70
N PRO A 44 -11.14 1.23 17.37
CA PRO A 44 -11.06 0.21 18.38
C PRO A 44 -10.58 -1.13 17.80
N VAL A 45 -9.47 -1.66 18.32
CA VAL A 45 -8.86 -2.91 17.86
C VAL A 45 -9.86 -4.07 17.88
N GLU A 46 -10.67 -4.18 18.94
CA GLU A 46 -11.65 -5.25 19.11
C GLU A 46 -12.70 -5.25 18.01
N GLU A 47 -13.18 -4.09 17.57
CA GLU A 47 -14.18 -3.97 16.51
C GLU A 47 -13.59 -4.34 15.15
N VAL A 48 -12.33 -3.92 14.91
CA VAL A 48 -11.60 -4.28 13.68
C VAL A 48 -11.34 -5.78 13.61
N CYS A 49 -10.85 -6.39 14.71
CA CYS A 49 -10.65 -7.84 14.80
C CYS A 49 -11.95 -8.62 14.56
N GLN A 50 -13.07 -8.22 15.19
CA GLN A 50 -14.36 -8.85 14.99
C GLN A 50 -14.82 -8.80 13.53
N ALA A 51 -14.63 -7.66 12.85
CA ALA A 51 -14.98 -7.52 11.43
C ALA A 51 -14.09 -8.40 10.53
N LEU A 52 -12.78 -8.47 10.79
CA LEU A 52 -11.86 -9.33 10.06
C LEU A 52 -12.18 -10.82 10.28
N GLU A 53 -12.46 -11.23 11.51
CA GLU A 53 -12.88 -12.61 11.83
C GLU A 53 -14.21 -12.97 11.15
N ALA A 54 -15.20 -12.09 11.18
CA ALA A 54 -16.51 -12.31 10.58
C ALA A 54 -16.46 -12.44 9.06
N THR A 55 -15.49 -11.78 8.41
CA THR A 55 -15.35 -11.77 6.94
C THR A 55 -14.32 -12.78 6.43
N GLY A 56 -13.34 -13.14 7.26
CA GLY A 56 -12.17 -13.92 6.85
C GLY A 56 -11.19 -13.15 5.95
N LEU A 57 -11.40 -11.84 5.75
CA LEU A 57 -10.49 -11.01 4.94
C LEU A 57 -9.17 -10.76 5.66
N PRO A 58 -8.02 -11.00 5.02
CA PRO A 58 -6.74 -10.60 5.59
C PRO A 58 -6.55 -9.08 5.50
N MET A 59 -5.96 -8.47 6.55
CA MET A 59 -5.43 -7.12 6.53
C MET A 59 -4.04 -7.13 5.91
N LEU A 60 -3.84 -6.47 4.78
CA LEU A 60 -2.56 -6.50 4.06
C LEU A 60 -1.56 -5.47 4.54
N GLY A 61 -2.02 -4.32 5.00
CA GLY A 61 -1.11 -3.26 5.41
C GLY A 61 -1.78 -2.06 6.05
N LEU A 62 -0.96 -1.28 6.74
CA LEU A 62 -1.29 0.05 7.25
C LEU A 62 -0.06 0.96 7.19
N ASN A 63 -0.25 2.28 7.34
CA ASN A 63 0.83 3.26 7.25
C ASN A 63 1.25 3.73 8.64
N THR A 64 2.53 4.10 8.83
CA THR A 64 2.95 4.95 9.97
C THR A 64 2.23 6.29 9.94
N ILE A 65 2.15 7.01 11.06
CA ILE A 65 1.44 8.29 11.14
C ILE A 65 1.89 9.30 10.09
N ARG A 66 0.98 10.21 9.73
CA ARG A 66 1.21 11.19 8.63
C ARG A 66 2.35 12.17 8.87
N GLY A 67 2.63 12.53 10.11
CA GLY A 67 3.64 13.54 10.43
C GLY A 67 3.41 14.92 9.78
N PRO A 68 4.42 15.80 9.76
CA PRO A 68 4.36 17.09 9.07
C PRO A 68 4.11 16.91 7.57
N LEU A 69 3.35 17.83 6.98
CA LEU A 69 3.00 17.83 5.55
C LEU A 69 2.27 16.57 5.07
N ASN A 70 1.74 15.76 5.99
CA ASN A 70 1.10 14.46 5.69
C ASN A 70 2.00 13.46 4.94
N ALA A 71 3.32 13.56 5.10
CA ALA A 71 4.31 12.81 4.32
C ALA A 71 5.09 11.76 5.13
N GLY A 72 4.86 11.63 6.44
CA GLY A 72 5.63 10.75 7.32
C GLY A 72 6.85 11.43 7.94
N LEU A 73 7.68 10.65 8.65
CA LEU A 73 8.75 11.14 9.52
C LEU A 73 10.11 10.46 9.27
N ALA A 74 10.13 9.31 8.61
CA ALA A 74 11.25 8.39 8.74
C ALA A 74 12.56 8.86 8.08
N ALA A 75 12.50 9.82 7.12
CA ALA A 75 13.68 10.43 6.53
C ALA A 75 14.07 11.79 7.16
N LEU A 76 13.35 12.27 8.21
CA LEU A 76 13.58 13.58 8.80
C LEU A 76 14.65 13.52 9.91
N PRO A 77 15.88 14.07 9.73
CA PRO A 77 16.97 13.93 10.69
C PRO A 77 16.65 14.45 12.09
N GLY A 78 15.89 15.55 12.16
CA GLY A 78 15.48 16.15 13.44
C GLY A 78 14.35 15.41 14.18
N GLN A 79 13.79 14.33 13.61
CA GLN A 79 12.60 13.64 14.15
C GLN A 79 12.79 12.12 14.29
N VAL A 80 14.00 11.65 14.48
CA VAL A 80 14.32 10.21 14.59
C VAL A 80 13.54 9.54 15.74
N SER A 81 13.45 10.21 16.90
CA SER A 81 12.68 9.68 18.04
C SER A 81 11.20 9.51 17.72
N ASP A 82 10.59 10.53 17.11
CA ASP A 82 9.18 10.53 16.77
C ASP A 82 8.89 9.52 15.65
N ALA A 83 9.81 9.40 14.68
CA ALA A 83 9.74 8.39 13.62
C ALA A 83 9.74 6.96 14.19
N ARG A 84 10.62 6.66 15.13
CA ARG A 84 10.68 5.35 15.78
C ARG A 84 9.45 5.07 16.65
N GLN A 85 8.94 6.06 17.37
CA GLN A 85 7.69 5.92 18.10
C GLN A 85 6.50 5.63 17.14
N ALA A 86 6.46 6.30 15.99
CA ALA A 86 5.45 6.04 14.96
C ALA A 86 5.57 4.63 14.34
N ILE A 87 6.80 4.14 14.18
CA ILE A 87 7.07 2.77 13.73
C ILE A 87 6.57 1.76 14.78
N ASP A 88 6.95 1.93 16.04
CA ASP A 88 6.51 1.05 17.14
C ASP A 88 4.97 1.00 17.22
N GLN A 89 4.31 2.17 17.22
CA GLN A 89 2.85 2.26 17.23
C GLN A 89 2.22 1.48 16.07
N ALA A 90 2.78 1.62 14.86
CA ALA A 90 2.23 0.98 13.67
C ALA A 90 2.36 -0.55 13.74
N PHE A 91 3.49 -1.06 14.18
CA PHE A 91 3.68 -2.50 14.33
C PHE A 91 2.90 -3.09 15.51
N GLU A 92 2.78 -2.37 16.63
CA GLU A 92 1.96 -2.80 17.78
C GLU A 92 0.49 -2.88 17.41
N TYR A 93 -0.06 -1.86 16.74
CA TYR A 93 -1.44 -1.88 16.25
C TYR A 93 -1.64 -2.95 15.18
N GLY A 94 -0.74 -2.98 14.18
CA GLY A 94 -0.79 -3.94 13.09
C GLY A 94 -0.75 -5.39 13.55
N ALA A 95 0.06 -5.71 14.55
CA ALA A 95 0.14 -7.04 15.14
C ALA A 95 -1.18 -7.46 15.81
N GLN A 96 -1.88 -6.53 16.46
CA GLN A 96 -3.18 -6.82 17.11
C GLN A 96 -4.27 -7.16 16.08
N ILE A 97 -4.28 -6.49 14.92
CA ILE A 97 -5.27 -6.74 13.86
C ILE A 97 -4.79 -7.76 12.79
N GLY A 98 -3.65 -8.41 13.00
CA GLY A 98 -3.10 -9.41 12.08
C GLY A 98 -2.66 -8.85 10.73
N SER A 99 -2.21 -7.59 10.68
CA SER A 99 -1.68 -6.98 9.46
C SER A 99 -0.39 -7.66 8.99
N ARG A 100 -0.21 -7.75 7.66
CA ARG A 100 1.00 -8.36 7.08
C ARG A 100 2.16 -7.37 6.95
N ASN A 101 1.86 -6.10 6.72
CA ASN A 101 2.86 -5.09 6.38
C ASN A 101 2.60 -3.76 7.09
N VAL A 102 3.67 -2.98 7.25
CA VAL A 102 3.60 -1.55 7.62
C VAL A 102 4.34 -0.73 6.57
N HIS A 103 3.65 0.24 5.96
CA HIS A 103 4.28 1.26 5.13
C HIS A 103 4.94 2.33 6.02
N VAL A 104 6.27 2.40 5.98
CA VAL A 104 7.07 3.38 6.71
C VAL A 104 7.26 4.63 5.85
N MET A 105 6.40 5.61 6.06
CA MET A 105 6.37 6.85 5.28
C MET A 105 7.61 7.72 5.52
N ALA A 106 8.27 8.11 4.41
CA ALA A 106 9.58 8.75 4.45
C ALA A 106 9.57 10.18 5.02
N GLY A 107 8.69 11.03 4.51
CA GLY A 107 8.69 12.46 4.78
C GLY A 107 9.03 13.31 3.55
N ALA A 108 8.75 14.63 3.62
CA ALA A 108 9.08 15.59 2.58
C ALA A 108 10.41 16.27 2.92
N ILE A 109 11.50 15.82 2.29
CA ILE A 109 12.86 16.27 2.51
C ILE A 109 13.78 15.77 1.38
N SER A 110 15.02 16.30 1.32
CA SER A 110 16.04 15.82 0.39
C SER A 110 17.45 15.93 1.02
N GLY A 111 18.43 15.28 0.41
CA GLY A 111 19.84 15.37 0.77
C GLY A 111 20.41 14.13 1.48
N GLN A 112 21.73 14.12 1.61
CA GLN A 112 22.48 12.96 2.12
C GLN A 112 22.11 12.57 3.56
N GLU A 113 21.84 13.55 4.41
CA GLU A 113 21.46 13.33 5.80
C GLU A 113 20.08 12.66 5.89
N ALA A 114 19.13 13.04 5.02
CA ALA A 114 17.84 12.39 4.91
C ALA A 114 17.98 10.91 4.49
N THR A 115 18.89 10.62 3.55
CA THR A 115 19.16 9.25 3.11
C THR A 115 19.69 8.39 4.25
N SER A 116 20.70 8.86 4.98
CA SER A 116 21.24 8.12 6.13
C SER A 116 20.20 7.91 7.23
N THR A 117 19.41 8.95 7.53
CA THR A 117 18.34 8.89 8.53
C THR A 117 17.26 7.86 8.13
N TYR A 118 16.84 7.87 6.85
CA TYR A 118 15.84 6.91 6.39
C TYR A 118 16.35 5.48 6.46
N LEU A 119 17.57 5.22 5.99
CA LEU A 119 18.16 3.89 6.07
C LEU A 119 18.27 3.39 7.52
N ASP A 120 18.65 4.24 8.47
CA ASP A 120 18.77 3.88 9.89
C ASP A 120 17.39 3.59 10.51
N ASN A 121 16.36 4.37 10.16
CA ASN A 121 14.98 4.10 10.61
C ASN A 121 14.37 2.87 9.94
N LEU A 122 14.72 2.57 8.68
CA LEU A 122 14.29 1.33 8.03
C LEU A 122 14.95 0.07 8.63
N ARG A 123 16.22 0.15 9.06
CA ARG A 123 16.85 -0.94 9.84
C ARG A 123 16.12 -1.15 11.16
N TYR A 124 15.85 -0.07 11.89
CA TYR A 124 15.05 -0.14 13.11
C TYR A 124 13.65 -0.77 12.86
N ALA A 125 12.95 -0.31 11.82
CA ALA A 125 11.65 -0.86 11.44
C ALA A 125 11.72 -2.34 11.06
N SER A 126 12.78 -2.77 10.38
CA SER A 126 13.04 -4.18 10.05
C SER A 126 13.16 -5.05 11.30
N ASP A 127 13.93 -4.58 12.30
CA ASP A 127 14.10 -5.29 13.58
C ASP A 127 12.78 -5.40 14.37
N VAL A 128 11.92 -4.37 14.30
CA VAL A 128 10.58 -4.38 14.91
C VAL A 128 9.67 -5.32 14.14
N ALA A 129 9.66 -5.24 12.81
CA ALA A 129 8.84 -6.07 11.92
C ALA A 129 9.11 -7.58 12.13
N GLU A 130 10.38 -7.97 12.30
CA GLU A 130 10.78 -9.36 12.54
C GLU A 130 10.13 -9.92 13.82
N LYS A 131 10.05 -9.13 14.90
CA LYS A 131 9.43 -9.55 16.17
C LYS A 131 7.94 -9.83 16.03
N HIS A 132 7.28 -9.17 15.09
CA HIS A 132 5.84 -9.31 14.81
C HIS A 132 5.54 -10.21 13.61
N ASN A 133 6.56 -10.78 12.95
CA ASN A 133 6.42 -11.57 11.72
C ASN A 133 5.72 -10.79 10.61
N MET A 134 6.05 -9.50 10.48
CA MET A 134 5.53 -8.56 9.49
C MET A 134 6.64 -8.08 8.55
N SER A 135 6.27 -7.37 7.50
CA SER A 135 7.21 -6.72 6.59
C SER A 135 7.07 -5.19 6.63
N VAL A 136 8.16 -4.53 6.29
CA VAL A 136 8.20 -3.09 6.04
C VAL A 136 7.97 -2.83 4.56
N LEU A 137 7.13 -1.86 4.23
CA LEU A 137 6.97 -1.36 2.87
C LEU A 137 7.51 0.07 2.77
N ILE A 138 8.12 0.39 1.64
CA ILE A 138 8.49 1.74 1.23
C ILE A 138 7.86 2.06 -0.12
N GLU A 139 7.38 3.28 -0.32
CA GLU A 139 6.60 3.67 -1.49
C GLU A 139 7.12 4.96 -2.12
N PRO A 140 7.46 4.96 -3.41
CA PRO A 140 7.69 6.17 -4.18
C PRO A 140 6.38 6.91 -4.47
N LEU A 141 6.31 8.19 -4.09
CA LEU A 141 5.13 9.02 -4.35
C LEU A 141 5.40 10.03 -5.47
N ASN A 142 4.42 10.22 -6.36
CA ASN A 142 4.54 11.17 -7.46
C ASN A 142 4.60 12.62 -6.95
N PRO A 143 5.39 13.52 -7.61
CA PRO A 143 5.62 14.88 -7.16
C PRO A 143 4.41 15.82 -7.33
N PHE A 144 3.38 15.39 -8.04
CA PHE A 144 2.16 16.19 -8.23
C PHE A 144 1.26 16.12 -7.02
N ASP A 145 1.15 14.94 -6.39
CA ASP A 145 0.35 14.73 -5.19
C ASP A 145 1.15 15.02 -3.92
N MET A 146 2.47 14.71 -3.93
CA MET A 146 3.33 14.87 -2.76
C MET A 146 4.65 15.58 -3.12
N PRO A 147 4.60 16.92 -3.34
CA PRO A 147 5.79 17.71 -3.68
C PRO A 147 6.88 17.58 -2.61
N GLY A 148 8.11 17.28 -3.06
CA GLY A 148 9.26 17.16 -2.16
C GLY A 148 9.33 15.89 -1.33
N TYR A 149 8.46 14.90 -1.59
CA TYR A 149 8.58 13.59 -0.93
C TYR A 149 9.95 12.97 -1.17
N PHE A 150 10.53 12.37 -0.11
CA PHE A 150 11.90 11.88 -0.15
C PHE A 150 12.08 10.77 -1.20
N LEU A 151 11.19 9.78 -1.23
CA LEU A 151 11.26 8.64 -2.14
C LEU A 151 10.52 8.96 -3.44
N ARG A 152 11.26 9.21 -4.54
CA ARG A 152 10.77 9.90 -5.74
C ARG A 152 10.29 8.97 -6.85
N ASP A 153 10.93 7.81 -6.99
CA ASP A 153 10.73 6.89 -8.11
C ASP A 153 11.19 5.47 -7.74
N THR A 154 10.88 4.51 -8.61
CA THR A 154 11.23 3.10 -8.37
C THR A 154 12.74 2.86 -8.35
N LEU A 155 13.52 3.62 -9.11
CA LEU A 155 14.98 3.48 -9.13
C LEU A 155 15.56 3.86 -7.76
N HIS A 156 15.14 5.02 -7.21
CA HIS A 156 15.57 5.45 -5.89
C HIS A 156 15.17 4.44 -4.79
N ALA A 157 13.97 3.86 -4.89
CA ALA A 157 13.54 2.80 -3.97
C ALA A 157 14.43 1.55 -4.07
N CYS A 158 14.73 1.09 -5.27
CA CYS A 158 15.61 -0.06 -5.49
C CYS A 158 17.02 0.18 -4.93
N GLU A 159 17.60 1.35 -5.17
CA GLU A 159 18.91 1.73 -4.61
C GLU A 159 18.95 1.65 -3.08
N LEU A 160 17.88 2.11 -2.41
CA LEU A 160 17.77 2.03 -0.94
C LEU A 160 17.60 0.59 -0.46
N LEU A 161 16.76 -0.20 -1.13
CA LEU A 161 16.54 -1.61 -0.78
C LEU A 161 17.80 -2.45 -0.96
N GLU A 162 18.56 -2.22 -2.03
CA GLU A 162 19.86 -2.85 -2.27
C GLU A 162 20.89 -2.46 -1.20
N ALA A 163 20.95 -1.17 -0.83
CA ALA A 163 21.84 -0.69 0.22
C ALA A 163 21.50 -1.24 1.61
N LEU A 164 20.20 -1.52 1.88
CA LEU A 164 19.75 -2.16 3.11
C LEU A 164 20.07 -3.64 3.15
N SER A 165 19.88 -4.35 2.03
CA SER A 165 20.02 -5.82 1.93
C SER A 165 19.21 -6.58 2.97
N LEU A 166 17.98 -6.13 3.28
CA LEU A 166 17.07 -6.72 4.27
C LEU A 166 15.90 -7.41 3.55
N CYS A 167 15.64 -8.68 3.89
CA CYS A 167 14.63 -9.47 3.18
C CYS A 167 13.19 -9.08 3.51
N ASN A 168 12.95 -8.47 4.68
CA ASN A 168 11.64 -8.04 5.17
C ASN A 168 11.36 -6.55 4.94
N VAL A 169 12.22 -5.82 4.20
CA VAL A 169 11.97 -4.46 3.71
C VAL A 169 11.73 -4.54 2.21
N LYS A 170 10.56 -4.12 1.73
CA LYS A 170 10.08 -4.34 0.37
C LYS A 170 9.52 -3.06 -0.26
N LEU A 171 9.41 -3.07 -1.56
CA LEU A 171 8.77 -2.03 -2.34
C LEU A 171 7.25 -2.19 -2.32
N MET A 172 6.51 -1.14 -2.00
CA MET A 172 5.13 -0.97 -2.38
C MET A 172 5.10 -0.33 -3.77
N PHE A 173 4.66 -1.09 -4.77
CA PHE A 173 4.62 -0.68 -6.16
C PHE A 173 3.22 -0.18 -6.49
N ASP A 174 3.00 1.13 -6.39
CA ASP A 174 1.73 1.73 -6.81
C ASP A 174 1.78 2.12 -8.29
N ILE A 175 0.95 1.45 -9.09
CA ILE A 175 0.78 1.65 -10.52
C ILE A 175 0.43 3.11 -10.85
N TYR A 176 -0.37 3.77 -10.00
CA TYR A 176 -0.71 5.17 -10.18
C TYR A 176 0.51 6.08 -10.03
N HIS A 177 1.28 5.94 -8.96
CA HIS A 177 2.47 6.76 -8.74
C HIS A 177 3.52 6.54 -9.81
N VAL A 178 3.78 5.29 -10.19
CA VAL A 178 4.71 4.95 -11.27
C VAL A 178 4.21 5.49 -12.62
N GLY A 179 2.93 5.34 -12.92
CA GLY A 179 2.34 5.87 -14.16
C GLY A 179 2.44 7.38 -14.27
N ARG A 180 2.25 8.10 -13.16
CA ARG A 180 2.36 9.57 -13.09
C ARG A 180 3.79 10.09 -13.22
N THR A 181 4.78 9.33 -12.74
CA THR A 181 6.18 9.79 -12.62
C THR A 181 7.06 9.24 -13.75
N GLU A 182 6.97 7.94 -14.02
CA GLU A 182 7.95 7.22 -14.83
C GLU A 182 7.36 6.66 -16.13
N GLY A 183 6.06 6.35 -16.15
CA GLY A 183 5.45 5.61 -17.25
C GLY A 183 5.97 4.18 -17.38
N ARG A 184 5.68 3.51 -18.53
CA ARG A 184 6.15 2.15 -18.82
C ARG A 184 5.93 1.18 -17.65
N VAL A 185 4.73 1.21 -17.05
CA VAL A 185 4.40 0.52 -15.79
C VAL A 185 4.79 -0.96 -15.80
N ILE A 186 4.49 -1.69 -16.89
CA ILE A 186 4.80 -3.14 -17.00
C ILE A 186 6.31 -3.39 -16.96
N ASP A 187 7.10 -2.57 -17.67
CA ASP A 187 8.56 -2.73 -17.67
C ASP A 187 9.15 -2.44 -16.28
N ARG A 188 8.64 -1.40 -15.62
CA ARG A 188 9.04 -1.05 -14.26
C ARG A 188 8.67 -2.15 -13.26
N PHE A 189 7.44 -2.65 -13.34
CA PHE A 189 6.98 -3.77 -12.51
C PHE A 189 7.91 -4.98 -12.66
N ASN A 190 8.18 -5.42 -13.90
CA ASN A 190 9.05 -6.57 -14.16
C ASN A 190 10.47 -6.37 -13.60
N SER A 191 11.01 -5.15 -13.74
CA SER A 191 12.36 -4.83 -13.23
C SER A 191 12.44 -4.84 -11.71
N CYS A 192 11.37 -4.42 -11.03
CA CYS A 192 11.30 -4.35 -9.56
C CYS A 192 10.75 -5.62 -8.91
N LEU A 193 10.21 -6.58 -9.67
CA LEU A 193 9.45 -7.73 -9.17
C LEU A 193 10.11 -8.47 -7.98
N PRO A 194 11.44 -8.74 -7.94
CA PRO A 194 12.07 -9.40 -6.80
C PRO A 194 12.02 -8.61 -5.48
N LEU A 195 11.84 -7.29 -5.58
CA LEU A 195 11.82 -6.36 -4.45
C LEU A 195 10.40 -6.00 -4.01
N ILE A 196 9.38 -6.28 -4.82
CA ILE A 196 7.99 -5.92 -4.54
C ILE A 196 7.44 -6.77 -3.39
N GLY A 197 6.82 -6.12 -2.42
CA GLY A 197 6.08 -6.74 -1.31
C GLY A 197 4.58 -6.51 -1.40
N HIS A 198 4.15 -5.44 -2.07
CA HIS A 198 2.75 -5.11 -2.30
C HIS A 198 2.58 -4.31 -3.59
N VAL A 199 1.42 -4.46 -4.23
CA VAL A 199 1.06 -3.72 -5.46
C VAL A 199 -0.24 -2.99 -5.23
N GLN A 200 -0.28 -1.70 -5.57
CA GLN A 200 -1.48 -0.88 -5.55
C GLN A 200 -1.79 -0.31 -6.93
N PHE A 201 -3.01 0.17 -7.14
CA PHE A 201 -3.43 0.74 -8.41
C PHE A 201 -4.53 1.79 -8.30
N ALA A 202 -4.45 2.78 -9.20
CA ALA A 202 -5.50 3.72 -9.56
C ALA A 202 -5.27 4.24 -10.97
N SER A 203 -6.31 4.81 -11.60
CA SER A 203 -6.22 5.41 -12.94
C SER A 203 -5.37 6.67 -12.94
N VAL A 204 -4.66 6.91 -14.04
CA VAL A 204 -3.88 8.11 -14.32
C VAL A 204 -4.67 8.96 -15.32
N PRO A 205 -4.78 10.29 -15.16
CA PRO A 205 -4.05 11.13 -14.18
C PRO A 205 -4.78 11.44 -12.87
N ASP A 206 -6.05 11.08 -12.71
CA ASP A 206 -6.97 11.60 -11.70
C ASP A 206 -7.06 10.77 -10.41
N ARG A 207 -6.33 9.64 -10.36
CA ARG A 207 -6.38 8.65 -9.26
C ARG A 207 -7.79 8.05 -9.06
N GLY A 208 -8.55 7.92 -10.13
CA GLY A 208 -9.89 7.33 -10.13
C GLY A 208 -9.89 5.79 -10.25
N PRO A 209 -11.09 5.16 -10.34
CA PRO A 209 -11.21 3.71 -10.53
C PRO A 209 -10.70 3.28 -11.91
N PRO A 210 -10.30 2.00 -12.09
CA PRO A 210 -9.99 1.44 -13.40
C PRO A 210 -11.13 1.59 -14.42
N GLY A 211 -10.77 1.69 -15.70
CA GLY A 211 -11.74 1.75 -16.81
C GLY A 211 -11.76 3.08 -17.55
N HIS A 212 -10.95 4.05 -17.11
CA HIS A 212 -10.73 5.32 -17.81
C HIS A 212 -9.27 5.77 -17.61
N GLY A 213 -8.91 6.91 -18.24
CA GLY A 213 -7.56 7.48 -18.15
C GLY A 213 -6.55 6.82 -19.08
N GLU A 214 -5.27 6.95 -18.72
CA GLU A 214 -4.14 6.62 -19.61
C GLU A 214 -3.62 5.19 -19.44
N ILE A 215 -4.10 4.46 -18.40
CA ILE A 215 -3.63 3.12 -18.06
C ILE A 215 -4.56 2.04 -18.59
N ASP A 216 -4.01 1.12 -19.39
CA ASP A 216 -4.67 -0.11 -19.79
C ASP A 216 -4.54 -1.18 -18.70
N PHE A 217 -5.50 -1.21 -17.78
CA PHE A 217 -5.52 -2.15 -16.67
C PHE A 217 -5.66 -3.60 -17.11
N HIS A 218 -6.32 -3.88 -18.24
CA HIS A 218 -6.41 -5.24 -18.75
C HIS A 218 -5.01 -5.79 -19.08
N SER A 219 -4.22 -5.03 -19.83
CA SER A 219 -2.84 -5.42 -20.13
C SER A 219 -1.95 -5.51 -18.89
N ILE A 220 -2.12 -4.60 -17.92
CA ILE A 220 -1.32 -4.59 -16.69
C ILE A 220 -1.67 -5.79 -15.80
N PHE A 221 -2.93 -6.05 -15.53
CA PHE A 221 -3.33 -7.18 -14.70
C PHE A 221 -2.94 -8.52 -15.32
N ASN A 222 -3.05 -8.66 -16.64
CA ASN A 222 -2.54 -9.84 -17.35
C ASN A 222 -1.01 -9.99 -17.22
N ALA A 223 -0.25 -8.90 -17.32
CA ALA A 223 1.20 -8.96 -17.15
C ALA A 223 1.60 -9.33 -15.72
N ILE A 224 0.90 -8.80 -14.72
CA ILE A 224 1.10 -9.14 -13.31
C ILE A 224 0.80 -10.61 -13.05
N ASP A 225 -0.33 -11.13 -13.55
CA ASP A 225 -0.70 -12.55 -13.45
C ASP A 225 0.36 -13.46 -14.10
N GLN A 226 0.80 -13.13 -15.32
CA GLN A 226 1.83 -13.88 -16.04
C GLN A 226 3.21 -13.84 -15.35
N SER A 227 3.48 -12.86 -14.50
CA SER A 227 4.72 -12.77 -13.71
C SER A 227 4.80 -13.79 -12.57
N GLY A 228 3.68 -14.45 -12.24
CA GLY A 228 3.55 -15.33 -11.09
C GLY A 228 3.25 -14.59 -9.78
N TRP A 229 2.90 -13.30 -9.84
CA TRP A 229 2.41 -12.57 -8.65
C TRP A 229 1.09 -13.17 -8.17
N CYS A 230 0.99 -13.51 -6.89
CA CYS A 230 -0.16 -14.21 -6.33
C CYS A 230 -0.82 -13.49 -5.12
N GLN A 231 -0.36 -12.27 -4.80
CA GLN A 231 -0.96 -11.49 -3.72
C GLN A 231 -2.08 -10.59 -4.28
N PRO A 232 -3.09 -10.24 -3.47
CA PRO A 232 -4.12 -9.30 -3.90
C PRO A 232 -3.54 -7.93 -4.27
N LEU A 233 -4.12 -7.29 -5.29
CA LEU A 233 -3.75 -5.95 -5.76
C LEU A 233 -4.62 -4.91 -5.04
N GLY A 234 -4.01 -3.89 -4.46
CA GLY A 234 -4.67 -2.85 -3.66
C GLY A 234 -5.39 -1.81 -4.52
N ALA A 235 -6.70 -1.77 -4.45
CA ALA A 235 -7.54 -0.78 -5.11
C ALA A 235 -7.50 0.54 -4.33
N GLU A 236 -6.52 1.39 -4.59
CA GLU A 236 -6.26 2.64 -3.87
C GLU A 236 -6.63 3.86 -4.72
N TYR A 237 -7.91 4.08 -4.95
CA TYR A 237 -8.37 5.15 -5.82
C TYR A 237 -9.43 6.05 -5.17
N LYS A 238 -9.51 7.30 -5.66
CA LYS A 238 -10.52 8.27 -5.25
C LYS A 238 -11.87 7.90 -5.83
N ILE A 239 -12.89 7.93 -4.99
CA ILE A 239 -14.27 7.70 -5.41
C ILE A 239 -14.99 9.02 -5.71
N SER A 240 -16.01 8.93 -6.56
CA SER A 240 -16.97 9.98 -6.84
C SER A 240 -18.36 9.37 -6.62
N GLY A 241 -19.07 9.80 -5.61
CA GLY A 241 -20.33 9.19 -5.17
C GLY A 241 -20.12 8.05 -4.15
N SER A 242 -20.86 6.95 -4.27
CA SER A 242 -20.67 5.76 -3.42
C SER A 242 -19.51 4.90 -3.92
N THR A 243 -18.89 4.14 -3.02
CA THR A 243 -17.86 3.18 -3.42
C THR A 243 -18.42 2.13 -4.38
N GLU A 244 -19.62 1.62 -4.11
CA GLU A 244 -20.30 0.59 -4.89
C GLU A 244 -20.48 0.99 -6.37
N ASP A 245 -20.78 2.27 -6.63
CA ASP A 245 -20.94 2.78 -8.00
C ASP A 245 -19.62 2.74 -8.80
N THR A 246 -18.50 2.64 -8.13
CA THR A 246 -17.16 2.63 -8.76
C THR A 246 -16.61 1.24 -9.01
N LEU A 247 -17.25 0.17 -8.54
CA LEU A 247 -16.72 -1.21 -8.57
C LEU A 247 -16.98 -1.96 -9.88
N GLY A 248 -17.56 -1.31 -10.87
CA GLY A 248 -17.91 -1.95 -12.17
C GLY A 248 -16.73 -2.63 -12.88
N TRP A 249 -15.51 -2.15 -12.65
CA TRP A 249 -14.28 -2.70 -13.22
C TRP A 249 -13.93 -4.10 -12.70
N MET A 250 -14.40 -4.50 -11.51
CA MET A 250 -14.13 -5.82 -10.92
C MET A 250 -14.90 -6.95 -11.63
N ARG A 251 -16.06 -6.65 -12.26
CA ARG A 251 -16.95 -7.67 -12.81
C ARG A 251 -16.28 -8.72 -13.70
N PRO A 252 -15.34 -8.37 -14.60
CA PRO A 252 -14.67 -9.35 -15.44
C PRO A 252 -13.80 -10.35 -14.66
N TYR A 253 -13.41 -10.00 -13.43
CA TYR A 253 -12.49 -10.76 -12.57
C TYR A 253 -13.19 -11.46 -11.41
N MET A 254 -14.47 -11.16 -11.16
CA MET A 254 -15.24 -11.90 -10.18
C MET A 254 -15.53 -13.29 -10.74
N GLN A 255 -15.17 -14.33 -9.98
CA GLN A 255 -15.57 -15.69 -10.35
C GLN A 255 -17.09 -15.71 -10.48
N ASN A 256 -17.58 -16.15 -11.65
CA ASN A 256 -19.01 -16.44 -11.83
C ASN A 256 -19.44 -17.28 -10.63
N GLU A 257 -20.51 -16.83 -9.97
CA GLU A 257 -21.12 -17.46 -8.80
C GLU A 257 -21.07 -18.98 -8.95
N ARG A 258 -20.48 -19.62 -7.92
CA ARG A 258 -20.50 -21.08 -7.84
C ARG A 258 -21.94 -21.55 -7.91
N GLN A 259 -22.34 -22.07 -9.08
CA GLN A 259 -23.58 -22.83 -9.23
C GLN A 259 -23.50 -24.13 -8.42
#